data_676d8402e68d815e6d88e43bc84e3ae8
#
_entry.id   676d8402e68d815e6d88e43bc84e3ae8
#
_cell.length_a   1.000
_cell.length_b   1.000
_cell.length_c   1.000
_cell.angle_alpha   90.00
_cell.angle_beta   90.00
_cell.angle_gamma   90.00
#
_symmetry.space_group_name_H-M   'P 1'
#
loop_
_entity.id
_entity.type
_entity.pdbx_description
1 polymer ?
#
loop_
_entity_poly.entity_id
_entity_poly.type
_entity_poly.pdbx_seq_one_letter_code
_entity_poly.pdbx_strand_id
1 'polypeptide(L)'
;SARSARIMGLGADGVGAEPVQELASNGSVSVTWRHRVHTCRHAFADEGGALANLLPCDSEPARVLVVLDEGLLKAQPDLPAQISAWSDTHRSLVHAAGTPLIVPGGEQAKNDRTEFDLVVRAIHERHICRRSYVLALGGGAVLDAVGFAAATAHRGVRLIRMPSTTLAQADAGVGVKNGLNAFGAKNLVGSFAPPWAVVNDTMLLCTLSERDWRAGLSEAVKV
;
A
#
# COMPACT_ATOMS: atom_id res chain seq x y z
N SER A 1 15.40 28.84 16.36
CA SER A 1 16.81 28.97 16.81
C SER A 1 17.56 27.74 16.29
N ALA A 2 18.20 27.92 15.14
CA ALA A 2 19.03 26.88 14.53
C ALA A 2 20.35 26.78 15.30
N ARG A 3 20.67 25.63 15.85
CA ARG A 3 22.00 25.35 16.41
C ARG A 3 22.93 24.94 15.26
N SER A 4 23.89 25.84 14.98
CA SER A 4 25.03 25.57 14.11
C SER A 4 25.96 24.56 14.78
N ALA A 5 26.21 23.41 14.17
CA ALA A 5 27.22 22.46 14.63
C ALA A 5 28.58 22.89 14.05
N ARG A 6 29.48 23.38 14.91
CA ARG A 6 30.88 23.65 14.53
C ARG A 6 31.65 22.32 14.55
N ILE A 7 32.17 21.91 13.42
CA ILE A 7 33.19 20.87 13.36
C ILE A 7 34.54 21.54 13.55
N MET A 8 35.20 21.31 14.71
CA MET A 8 36.58 21.70 14.91
C MET A 8 37.50 20.63 14.28
N GLY A 9 38.21 20.99 13.23
CA GLY A 9 39.31 20.20 12.74
C GLY A 9 40.56 20.45 13.60
N LEU A 10 41.11 19.43 14.23
CA LEU A 10 42.41 19.43 14.84
C LEU A 10 43.50 19.33 13.74
N GLY A 11 44.09 20.44 13.38
CA GLY A 11 45.33 20.48 12.59
C GLY A 11 46.52 20.63 13.52
N ALA A 12 47.39 19.67 13.56
CA ALA A 12 48.75 19.84 14.04
C ALA A 12 49.57 20.53 12.91
N ASP A 13 50.23 21.61 13.26
CA ASP A 13 51.12 22.44 12.46
C ASP A 13 50.47 23.78 12.02
N GLY A 14 51.05 24.84 12.58
CA GLY A 14 50.63 26.25 12.54
C GLY A 14 50.66 26.92 11.15
N VAL A 15 49.92 26.38 10.21
CA VAL A 15 49.56 27.06 8.97
C VAL A 15 48.12 27.49 9.10
N GLY A 16 47.90 28.80 9.04
CA GLY A 16 46.56 29.39 9.21
C GLY A 16 45.54 28.71 8.28
N ALA A 17 44.62 27.96 8.89
CA ALA A 17 43.50 27.38 8.17
C ALA A 17 42.59 28.52 7.68
N GLU A 18 42.45 28.68 6.39
CA GLU A 18 41.45 29.57 5.84
C GLU A 18 40.06 29.16 6.37
N PRO A 19 39.20 30.15 6.70
CA PRO A 19 37.86 29.83 7.19
C PRO A 19 37.13 29.00 6.12
N VAL A 20 36.68 27.80 6.50
CA VAL A 20 35.82 26.98 5.67
C VAL A 20 34.56 27.82 5.37
N GLN A 21 34.39 28.18 4.11
CA GLN A 21 33.22 28.91 3.65
C GLN A 21 32.00 27.99 3.81
N GLU A 22 31.07 28.37 4.68
CA GLU A 22 29.84 27.64 4.93
C GLU A 22 28.98 27.72 3.64
N LEU A 23 28.90 26.66 2.87
CA LEU A 23 28.05 26.55 1.71
C LEU A 23 26.64 26.17 2.18
N ALA A 24 25.78 27.16 2.38
CA ALA A 24 24.34 26.93 2.59
C ALA A 24 23.65 26.76 1.23
N SER A 25 23.03 25.61 1.01
CA SER A 25 22.20 25.37 -0.17
C SER A 25 20.75 25.25 0.26
N ASN A 26 19.89 26.17 -0.19
CA ASN A 26 18.45 26.14 -0.01
C ASN A 26 17.81 25.67 -1.31
N GLY A 27 17.24 24.45 -1.29
CA GLY A 27 16.52 23.86 -2.41
C GLY A 27 15.09 23.48 -2.02
N SER A 28 14.17 23.55 -2.95
CA SER A 28 12.83 22.97 -2.81
C SER A 28 12.70 21.74 -3.70
N VAL A 29 12.02 20.70 -3.20
CA VAL A 29 11.70 19.50 -3.98
C VAL A 29 10.18 19.37 -4.05
N SER A 30 9.65 19.31 -5.28
CA SER A 30 8.23 19.07 -5.52
C SER A 30 8.05 17.66 -6.07
N VAL A 31 7.11 16.89 -5.50
CA VAL A 31 6.79 15.54 -5.94
C VAL A 31 5.31 15.51 -6.34
N THR A 32 5.03 15.03 -7.54
CA THR A 32 3.66 14.90 -8.04
C THR A 32 3.28 13.44 -8.17
N TRP A 33 2.12 13.07 -7.64
CA TRP A 33 1.53 11.74 -7.79
C TRP A 33 0.24 11.82 -8.61
N ARG A 34 -0.01 10.78 -9.40
CA ARG A 34 -1.31 10.58 -10.05
C ARG A 34 -2.16 9.67 -9.17
N HIS A 35 -3.27 10.18 -8.66
CA HIS A 35 -4.25 9.40 -7.90
C HIS A 35 -5.27 8.79 -8.86
N ARG A 36 -5.34 7.46 -8.91
CA ARG A 36 -6.25 6.69 -9.78
C ARG A 36 -7.27 5.98 -8.90
N VAL A 37 -8.53 6.37 -9.01
CA VAL A 37 -9.64 5.73 -8.31
C VAL A 37 -10.63 5.23 -9.34
N HIS A 38 -10.92 3.94 -9.31
CA HIS A 38 -11.86 3.28 -10.21
C HIS A 38 -12.95 2.60 -9.41
N THR A 39 -14.19 2.73 -9.84
CA THR A 39 -15.33 2.00 -9.28
C THR A 39 -15.80 1.00 -10.33
N CYS A 40 -16.01 -0.25 -9.90
CA CYS A 40 -16.45 -1.32 -10.77
C CYS A 40 -17.33 -2.32 -10.02
N ARG A 41 -17.75 -3.35 -10.74
CA ARG A 41 -18.40 -4.56 -10.20
C ARG A 41 -17.64 -5.75 -10.75
N HIS A 42 -17.35 -6.74 -9.90
CA HIS A 42 -16.64 -7.96 -10.31
C HIS A 42 -15.27 -7.70 -10.97
N ALA A 43 -14.38 -7.00 -10.27
CA ALA A 43 -13.07 -6.58 -10.78
C ALA A 43 -12.24 -7.70 -11.44
N PHE A 44 -12.44 -8.96 -10.99
CA PHE A 44 -11.75 -10.15 -11.52
C PHE A 44 -12.53 -10.89 -12.62
N ALA A 45 -13.78 -10.52 -12.88
CA ALA A 45 -14.60 -11.12 -13.93
C ALA A 45 -14.90 -10.13 -15.07
N ASP A 46 -14.48 -8.87 -14.92
CA ASP A 46 -14.78 -7.80 -15.83
C ASP A 46 -13.95 -7.92 -17.12
N GLU A 47 -14.59 -8.24 -18.22
CA GLU A 47 -14.02 -8.17 -19.57
C GLU A 47 -13.59 -6.74 -19.94
N GLY A 48 -14.19 -5.71 -19.31
CA GLY A 48 -13.85 -4.30 -19.43
C GLY A 48 -12.51 -3.91 -18.78
N GLY A 49 -11.95 -4.80 -17.96
CA GLY A 49 -10.58 -4.75 -17.53
C GLY A 49 -10.23 -3.60 -16.58
N ALA A 50 -11.14 -3.19 -15.68
CA ALA A 50 -10.84 -2.12 -14.73
C ALA A 50 -9.49 -2.30 -14.03
N LEU A 51 -9.17 -3.54 -13.61
CA LEU A 51 -7.89 -3.87 -12.99
C LEU A 51 -6.77 -4.03 -14.03
N ALA A 52 -7.05 -4.65 -15.17
CA ALA A 52 -6.08 -4.86 -16.25
C ALA A 52 -5.59 -3.50 -16.84
N ASN A 53 -6.49 -2.54 -17.01
CA ASN A 53 -6.17 -1.21 -17.52
C ASN A 53 -5.26 -0.36 -16.60
N LEU A 54 -5.06 -0.80 -15.33
CA LEU A 54 -4.15 -0.15 -14.39
C LEU A 54 -2.71 -0.65 -14.53
N LEU A 55 -2.51 -1.78 -15.18
CA LEU A 55 -1.20 -2.38 -15.39
C LEU A 55 -0.64 -1.89 -16.73
N PRO A 56 0.62 -1.47 -16.80
CA PRO A 56 1.23 -1.06 -18.06
C PRO A 56 1.38 -2.27 -18.99
N CYS A 57 1.16 -2.05 -20.26
CA CYS A 57 1.48 -3.03 -21.31
C CYS A 57 2.96 -2.88 -21.65
N ASP A 58 3.82 -3.39 -20.79
CA ASP A 58 5.28 -3.42 -21.00
C ASP A 58 5.66 -4.71 -21.76
N SER A 59 6.93 -4.86 -22.11
CA SER A 59 7.47 -6.05 -22.78
C SER A 59 7.36 -7.33 -21.94
N GLU A 60 7.25 -7.20 -20.62
CA GLU A 60 7.08 -8.30 -19.68
C GLU A 60 5.84 -8.09 -18.82
N PRO A 61 5.11 -9.17 -18.45
CA PRO A 61 3.97 -9.09 -17.57
C PRO A 61 4.33 -8.49 -16.20
N ALA A 62 3.46 -7.65 -15.67
CA ALA A 62 3.62 -7.06 -14.35
C ALA A 62 3.54 -8.14 -13.25
N ARG A 63 4.58 -8.24 -12.43
CA ARG A 63 4.59 -9.17 -11.30
C ARG A 63 3.72 -8.63 -10.16
N VAL A 64 2.76 -9.43 -9.69
CA VAL A 64 1.77 -9.02 -8.69
C VAL A 64 1.75 -9.96 -7.50
N LEU A 65 2.05 -9.42 -6.30
CA LEU A 65 1.83 -10.09 -5.03
C LEU A 65 0.42 -9.74 -4.54
N VAL A 66 -0.44 -10.74 -4.39
CA VAL A 66 -1.78 -10.55 -3.81
C VAL A 66 -1.73 -10.77 -2.31
N VAL A 67 -2.29 -9.83 -1.55
CA VAL A 67 -2.48 -9.92 -0.09
C VAL A 67 -3.97 -9.81 0.20
N LEU A 68 -4.52 -10.80 0.90
CA LEU A 68 -5.96 -10.97 1.10
C LEU A 68 -6.29 -11.06 2.58
N ASP A 69 -7.25 -10.25 3.01
CA ASP A 69 -7.85 -10.27 4.34
C ASP A 69 -8.55 -11.62 4.58
N GLU A 70 -8.22 -12.28 5.71
CA GLU A 70 -8.82 -13.57 6.10
C GLU A 70 -10.34 -13.47 6.28
N GLY A 71 -10.84 -12.36 6.81
CA GLY A 71 -12.27 -12.13 6.97
C GLY A 71 -13.00 -12.04 5.62
N LEU A 72 -12.37 -11.35 4.67
CA LEU A 72 -12.89 -11.30 3.30
C LEU A 72 -12.84 -12.68 2.63
N LEU A 73 -11.77 -13.44 2.82
CA LEU A 73 -11.67 -14.82 2.29
C LEU A 73 -12.77 -15.72 2.86
N LYS A 74 -13.06 -15.63 4.17
CA LYS A 74 -14.16 -16.39 4.80
C LYS A 74 -15.52 -16.02 4.23
N ALA A 75 -15.73 -14.75 3.91
CA ALA A 75 -16.98 -14.24 3.35
C ALA A 75 -17.12 -14.54 1.84
N GLN A 76 -16.01 -14.64 1.13
CA GLN A 76 -15.94 -14.94 -0.32
C GLN A 76 -14.88 -16.02 -0.60
N PRO A 77 -15.17 -17.30 -0.30
CA PRO A 77 -14.20 -18.40 -0.43
C PRO A 77 -13.67 -18.62 -1.86
N ASP A 78 -14.45 -18.23 -2.85
CA ASP A 78 -14.10 -18.40 -4.27
C ASP A 78 -13.16 -17.30 -4.80
N LEU A 79 -12.89 -16.27 -4.00
CA LEU A 79 -12.09 -15.11 -4.42
C LEU A 79 -10.66 -15.48 -4.90
N PRO A 80 -9.93 -16.41 -4.23
CA PRO A 80 -8.62 -16.85 -4.74
C PRO A 80 -8.71 -17.52 -6.13
N ALA A 81 -9.77 -18.30 -6.39
CA ALA A 81 -9.98 -18.93 -7.69
C ALA A 81 -10.31 -17.89 -8.78
N GLN A 82 -11.10 -16.86 -8.44
CA GLN A 82 -11.39 -15.75 -9.35
C GLN A 82 -10.12 -14.96 -9.68
N ILE A 83 -9.27 -14.67 -8.70
CA ILE A 83 -7.98 -14.00 -8.89
C ILE A 83 -7.07 -14.82 -9.81
N SER A 84 -7.00 -16.14 -9.59
CA SER A 84 -6.19 -17.03 -10.42
C SER A 84 -6.70 -17.07 -11.86
N ALA A 85 -7.98 -17.26 -12.07
CA ALA A 85 -8.60 -17.28 -13.40
C ALA A 85 -8.39 -15.95 -14.15
N TRP A 86 -8.53 -14.82 -13.45
CA TRP A 86 -8.25 -13.50 -13.99
C TRP A 86 -6.78 -13.37 -14.41
N SER A 87 -5.84 -13.80 -13.58
CA SER A 87 -4.41 -13.78 -13.88
C SER A 87 -4.07 -14.65 -15.10
N ASP A 88 -4.69 -15.82 -15.21
CA ASP A 88 -4.51 -16.74 -16.34
C ASP A 88 -5.05 -16.17 -17.65
N THR A 89 -6.19 -15.48 -17.59
CA THR A 89 -6.77 -14.80 -18.76
C THR A 89 -5.90 -13.63 -19.21
N HIS A 90 -5.28 -12.91 -18.28
CA HIS A 90 -4.45 -11.75 -18.56
C HIS A 90 -2.95 -12.02 -18.46
N ARG A 91 -2.49 -13.25 -18.74
CA ARG A 91 -1.08 -13.67 -18.60
C ARG A 91 -0.07 -12.83 -19.41
N SER A 92 -0.52 -12.13 -20.42
CA SER A 92 0.32 -11.20 -21.17
C SER A 92 0.54 -9.86 -20.44
N LEU A 93 -0.27 -9.53 -19.44
CA LEU A 93 -0.22 -8.29 -18.66
C LEU A 93 0.22 -8.53 -17.22
N VAL A 94 -0.13 -9.70 -16.65
CA VAL A 94 0.07 -9.98 -15.23
C VAL A 94 0.67 -11.36 -15.01
N HIS A 95 1.60 -11.42 -14.06
CA HIS A 95 2.14 -12.65 -13.51
C HIS A 95 1.92 -12.67 -11.99
N ALA A 96 1.03 -13.56 -11.52
CA ALA A 96 0.82 -13.73 -10.08
C ALA A 96 2.08 -14.30 -9.41
N ALA A 97 2.57 -13.62 -8.39
CA ALA A 97 3.77 -14.02 -7.65
C ALA A 97 3.42 -15.09 -6.57
N GLY A 98 2.90 -16.22 -7.02
CA GLY A 98 2.43 -17.31 -6.16
C GLY A 98 0.98 -17.14 -5.69
N THR A 99 0.55 -18.01 -4.77
CA THR A 99 -0.79 -17.95 -4.18
C THR A 99 -0.98 -16.68 -3.34
N PRO A 100 -2.23 -16.18 -3.18
CA PRO A 100 -2.49 -15.04 -2.31
C PRO A 100 -1.94 -15.25 -0.89
N LEU A 101 -1.30 -14.22 -0.34
CA LEU A 101 -0.86 -14.18 1.04
C LEU A 101 -2.05 -13.80 1.90
N ILE A 102 -2.44 -14.66 2.84
CA ILE A 102 -3.56 -14.40 3.72
C ILE A 102 -3.05 -13.73 4.99
N VAL A 103 -3.69 -12.65 5.39
CA VAL A 103 -3.39 -11.90 6.62
C VAL A 103 -4.65 -11.74 7.46
N PRO A 104 -4.57 -11.73 8.81
CA PRO A 104 -5.72 -11.49 9.65
C PRO A 104 -6.29 -10.09 9.40
N GLY A 105 -7.62 -9.99 9.45
CA GLY A 105 -8.35 -8.74 9.32
C GLY A 105 -8.54 -8.01 10.65
N GLY A 106 -9.18 -6.84 10.58
CA GLY A 106 -9.48 -6.01 11.74
C GLY A 106 -8.28 -5.24 12.28
N GLU A 107 -8.48 -4.50 13.37
CA GLU A 107 -7.47 -3.60 13.94
C GLU A 107 -6.21 -4.35 14.42
N GLN A 108 -6.32 -5.64 14.73
CA GLN A 108 -5.18 -6.48 15.11
C GLN A 108 -4.09 -6.55 14.03
N ALA A 109 -4.46 -6.42 12.75
CA ALA A 109 -3.49 -6.37 11.65
C ALA A 109 -2.48 -5.20 11.76
N LYS A 110 -2.75 -4.23 12.64
CA LYS A 110 -1.91 -3.05 12.86
C LYS A 110 -1.21 -3.05 14.21
N ASN A 111 -1.58 -3.95 15.14
CA ASN A 111 -1.15 -3.85 16.55
C ASN A 111 0.26 -4.36 16.80
N ASP A 112 0.80 -5.17 15.91
CA ASP A 112 2.20 -5.59 15.94
C ASP A 112 2.81 -5.58 14.53
N ARG A 113 4.02 -6.08 14.40
CA ARG A 113 4.72 -6.06 13.12
C ARG A 113 4.59 -7.37 12.35
N THR A 114 3.84 -8.33 12.83
CA THR A 114 3.79 -9.68 12.26
C THR A 114 3.31 -9.65 10.82
N GLU A 115 2.20 -8.98 10.53
CA GLU A 115 1.64 -8.87 9.18
C GLU A 115 2.52 -8.03 8.27
N PHE A 116 3.06 -6.93 8.80
CA PHE A 116 4.03 -6.10 8.08
C PHE A 116 5.28 -6.91 7.69
N ASP A 117 5.89 -7.61 8.64
CA ASP A 117 7.10 -8.40 8.39
C ASP A 117 6.82 -9.59 7.46
N LEU A 118 5.63 -10.19 7.54
CA LEU A 118 5.17 -11.25 6.63
C LEU A 118 5.07 -10.73 5.19
N VAL A 119 4.48 -9.55 4.98
CA VAL A 119 4.37 -8.94 3.65
C VAL A 119 5.73 -8.53 3.11
N VAL A 120 6.61 -7.93 3.94
CA VAL A 120 7.97 -7.56 3.53
C VAL A 120 8.79 -8.81 3.15
N ARG A 121 8.66 -9.88 3.91
CA ARG A 121 9.29 -11.18 3.60
C ARG A 121 8.78 -11.73 2.26
N ALA A 122 7.46 -11.74 2.04
CA ALA A 122 6.87 -12.18 0.78
C ALA A 122 7.33 -11.33 -0.43
N ILE A 123 7.48 -10.02 -0.25
CA ILE A 123 8.05 -9.12 -1.26
C ILE A 123 9.46 -9.58 -1.64
N HIS A 124 10.29 -9.91 -0.65
CA HIS A 124 11.65 -10.39 -0.88
C HIS A 124 11.67 -11.77 -1.56
N GLU A 125 11.03 -12.77 -0.94
CA GLU A 125 11.06 -14.17 -1.39
C GLU A 125 10.42 -14.39 -2.76
N ARG A 126 9.39 -13.58 -3.09
CA ARG A 126 8.68 -13.66 -4.37
C ARG A 126 9.22 -12.68 -5.42
N HIS A 127 10.39 -12.09 -5.18
CA HIS A 127 11.09 -11.20 -6.11
C HIS A 127 10.24 -10.01 -6.60
N ILE A 128 9.44 -9.44 -5.71
CA ILE A 128 8.68 -8.21 -5.98
C ILE A 128 9.64 -7.02 -5.92
N CYS A 129 9.71 -6.24 -6.98
CA CYS A 129 10.59 -5.08 -7.09
C CYS A 129 9.78 -3.78 -7.26
N ARG A 130 10.45 -2.64 -7.43
CA ARG A 130 9.79 -1.33 -7.63
C ARG A 130 8.93 -1.24 -8.90
N ARG A 131 9.11 -2.12 -9.86
CA ARG A 131 8.29 -2.22 -11.10
C ARG A 131 7.09 -3.16 -10.92
N SER A 132 7.10 -3.98 -9.88
CA SER A 132 6.03 -4.92 -9.51
C SER A 132 4.92 -4.24 -8.72
N TYR A 133 3.88 -5.01 -8.41
CA TYR A 133 2.72 -4.52 -7.67
C TYR A 133 2.43 -5.38 -6.45
N VAL A 134 1.96 -4.73 -5.39
CA VAL A 134 1.23 -5.38 -4.30
C VAL A 134 -0.25 -5.05 -4.49
N LEU A 135 -1.09 -6.07 -4.62
CA LEU A 135 -2.53 -5.95 -4.68
C LEU A 135 -3.10 -6.33 -3.31
N ALA A 136 -3.59 -5.36 -2.57
CA ALA A 136 -4.12 -5.52 -1.22
C ALA A 136 -5.65 -5.50 -1.23
N LEU A 137 -6.28 -6.58 -0.75
CA LEU A 137 -7.73 -6.70 -0.63
C LEU A 137 -8.10 -6.83 0.86
N GLY A 138 -8.92 -5.91 1.38
CA GLY A 138 -9.33 -5.98 2.78
C GLY A 138 -9.94 -4.70 3.32
N GLY A 139 -10.20 -4.70 4.62
CA GLY A 139 -10.61 -3.52 5.37
C GLY A 139 -9.46 -2.52 5.58
N GLY A 140 -9.78 -1.33 6.09
CA GLY A 140 -8.83 -0.23 6.24
C GLY A 140 -7.55 -0.59 6.99
N ALA A 141 -7.64 -1.40 8.06
CA ALA A 141 -6.47 -1.79 8.84
C ALA A 141 -5.48 -2.66 8.04
N VAL A 142 -5.99 -3.62 7.26
CA VAL A 142 -5.17 -4.44 6.36
C VAL A 142 -4.53 -3.56 5.28
N LEU A 143 -5.32 -2.66 4.67
CA LEU A 143 -4.81 -1.75 3.64
C LEU A 143 -3.70 -0.84 4.17
N ASP A 144 -3.81 -0.37 5.41
CA ASP A 144 -2.79 0.45 6.07
C ASP A 144 -1.50 -0.34 6.35
N ALA A 145 -1.60 -1.54 6.93
CA ALA A 145 -0.45 -2.36 7.26
C ALA A 145 0.30 -2.84 6.00
N VAL A 146 -0.44 -3.37 5.01
CA VAL A 146 0.11 -3.81 3.73
C VAL A 146 0.67 -2.62 2.94
N GLY A 147 -0.03 -1.48 2.99
CA GLY A 147 0.40 -0.24 2.34
C GLY A 147 1.71 0.27 2.93
N PHE A 148 1.90 0.18 4.25
CA PHE A 148 3.14 0.56 4.90
C PHE A 148 4.30 -0.40 4.52
N ALA A 149 4.04 -1.70 4.44
CA ALA A 149 5.00 -2.68 3.96
C ALA A 149 5.44 -2.38 2.51
N ALA A 150 4.48 -2.12 1.61
CA ALA A 150 4.77 -1.76 0.23
C ALA A 150 5.53 -0.43 0.11
N ALA A 151 5.17 0.58 0.92
CA ALA A 151 5.81 1.89 0.90
C ALA A 151 7.27 1.87 1.39
N THR A 152 7.61 0.96 2.30
CA THR A 152 8.96 0.86 2.90
C THR A 152 9.87 -0.12 2.17
N ALA A 153 9.33 -1.23 1.66
CA ALA A 153 10.09 -2.21 0.89
C ALA A 153 10.65 -1.55 -0.39
N HIS A 154 11.95 -1.74 -0.65
CA HIS A 154 12.65 -1.14 -1.80
C HIS A 154 12.50 0.39 -1.93
N ARG A 155 12.14 1.11 -0.85
CA ARG A 155 11.79 2.55 -0.85
C ARG A 155 10.55 2.87 -1.69
N GLY A 156 9.63 1.92 -1.80
CA GLY A 156 8.35 2.01 -2.49
C GLY A 156 8.16 0.96 -3.56
N VAL A 157 7.18 0.08 -3.34
CA VAL A 157 6.60 -0.85 -4.31
C VAL A 157 5.22 -0.31 -4.67
N ARG A 158 4.80 -0.44 -5.92
CA ARG A 158 3.49 0.03 -6.37
C ARG A 158 2.38 -0.74 -5.66
N LEU A 159 1.46 -0.01 -5.05
CA LEU A 159 0.34 -0.57 -4.31
C LEU A 159 -0.97 -0.35 -5.07
N ILE A 160 -1.74 -1.40 -5.29
CA ILE A 160 -3.14 -1.32 -5.70
C ILE A 160 -3.98 -1.73 -4.51
N ARG A 161 -4.92 -0.87 -4.11
CA ARG A 161 -5.83 -1.15 -3.01
C ARG A 161 -7.20 -1.55 -3.53
N MET A 162 -7.78 -2.60 -2.96
CA MET A 162 -9.16 -3.01 -3.17
C MET A 162 -9.88 -3.06 -1.81
N PRO A 163 -10.43 -1.93 -1.37
CA PRO A 163 -11.13 -1.85 -0.09
C PRO A 163 -12.41 -2.68 -0.11
N SER A 164 -12.57 -3.54 0.91
CA SER A 164 -13.68 -4.49 1.03
C SER A 164 -14.76 -4.08 2.05
N THR A 165 -14.65 -2.88 2.63
CA THR A 165 -15.66 -2.34 3.56
C THR A 165 -16.10 -0.96 3.11
N THR A 166 -17.34 -0.58 3.44
CA THR A 166 -17.88 0.75 3.13
C THR A 166 -17.02 1.86 3.74
N LEU A 167 -16.57 1.66 4.99
CA LEU A 167 -15.67 2.59 5.68
C LEU A 167 -14.35 2.76 4.92
N ALA A 168 -13.76 1.66 4.45
CA ALA A 168 -12.49 1.72 3.73
C ALA A 168 -12.65 2.31 2.32
N GLN A 169 -13.77 2.05 1.62
CA GLN A 169 -14.04 2.66 0.32
C GLN A 169 -14.26 4.18 0.42
N ALA A 170 -14.76 4.66 1.58
CA ALA A 170 -15.02 6.08 1.80
C ALA A 170 -13.80 6.89 2.31
N ASP A 171 -12.85 6.26 3.03
CA ASP A 171 -11.71 6.95 3.66
C ASP A 171 -10.37 6.21 3.46
N ALA A 172 -10.10 5.19 4.27
CA ALA A 172 -8.76 4.60 4.36
C ALA A 172 -8.27 4.00 3.03
N GLY A 173 -9.15 3.45 2.22
CA GLY A 173 -8.80 2.88 0.92
C GLY A 173 -8.33 3.91 -0.08
N VAL A 174 -8.97 5.09 -0.11
CA VAL A 174 -8.66 6.17 -1.07
C VAL A 174 -7.59 7.13 -0.56
N GLY A 175 -7.30 7.12 0.75
CA GLY A 175 -6.32 8.00 1.36
C GLY A 175 -4.88 7.67 0.99
N VAL A 176 -3.96 8.54 1.41
CA VAL A 176 -2.51 8.42 1.14
C VAL A 176 -1.74 7.93 2.36
N LYS A 177 -2.42 7.73 3.48
CA LYS A 177 -1.82 7.32 4.74
C LYS A 177 -1.66 5.81 4.78
N ASN A 178 -0.57 5.37 5.41
CA ASN A 178 -0.29 3.97 5.71
C ASN A 178 0.36 3.92 7.09
N GLY A 179 0.14 2.85 7.86
CA GLY A 179 0.80 2.78 9.15
C GLY A 179 0.38 1.62 10.04
N LEU A 180 1.09 1.54 11.15
CA LEU A 180 0.90 0.55 12.22
C LEU A 180 0.69 1.25 13.56
N ASN A 181 0.05 0.54 14.47
CA ASN A 181 0.01 0.92 15.87
C ASN A 181 1.32 0.50 16.54
N ALA A 182 1.78 1.26 17.51
CA ALA A 182 2.97 0.92 18.28
C ALA A 182 2.89 1.54 19.68
N PHE A 183 3.46 0.87 20.68
CA PHE A 183 3.54 1.34 22.06
C PHE A 183 2.18 1.76 22.66
N GLY A 184 1.09 1.10 22.26
CA GLY A 184 -0.28 1.45 22.69
C GLY A 184 -0.90 2.66 21.99
N ALA A 185 -0.20 3.31 21.07
CA ALA A 185 -0.71 4.44 20.30
C ALA A 185 -1.13 3.99 18.88
N LYS A 186 -2.32 4.45 18.44
CA LYS A 186 -2.82 4.18 17.09
C LYS A 186 -2.06 4.99 16.04
N ASN A 187 -1.73 4.34 14.91
CA ASN A 187 -1.12 4.97 13.73
C ASN A 187 0.19 5.73 14.04
N LEU A 188 0.95 5.29 15.05
CA LEU A 188 2.16 5.98 15.48
C LEU A 188 3.29 5.87 14.47
N VAL A 189 3.41 4.74 13.80
CA VAL A 189 4.44 4.49 12.79
C VAL A 189 3.78 4.43 11.43
N GLY A 190 4.22 5.25 10.49
CA GLY A 190 3.55 5.27 9.19
C GLY A 190 4.26 6.13 8.14
N SER A 191 3.64 6.21 6.99
CA SER A 191 4.13 6.99 5.85
C SER A 191 2.98 7.64 5.08
N PHE A 192 3.30 8.70 4.34
CA PHE A 192 2.46 9.23 3.29
C PHE A 192 2.96 8.66 1.97
N ALA A 193 2.25 7.66 1.46
CA ALA A 193 2.58 7.01 0.19
C ALA A 193 1.27 6.73 -0.57
N PRO A 194 0.92 7.57 -1.55
CA PRO A 194 -0.24 7.35 -2.38
C PRO A 194 -0.18 6.00 -3.07
N PRO A 195 -1.28 5.22 -3.08
CA PRO A 195 -1.34 3.99 -3.85
C PRO A 195 -1.20 4.29 -5.36
N TRP A 196 -0.69 3.32 -6.11
CA TRP A 196 -0.70 3.36 -7.58
C TRP A 196 -2.12 3.52 -8.11
N ALA A 197 -3.06 2.77 -7.52
CA ALA A 197 -4.48 2.87 -7.81
C ALA A 197 -5.32 2.35 -6.65
N VAL A 198 -6.59 2.76 -6.64
CA VAL A 198 -7.66 2.23 -5.80
C VAL A 198 -8.74 1.68 -6.70
N VAL A 199 -9.18 0.46 -6.46
CA VAL A 199 -10.29 -0.20 -7.17
C VAL A 199 -11.40 -0.49 -6.18
N ASN A 200 -12.45 0.32 -6.22
CA ASN A 200 -13.66 0.15 -5.41
C ASN A 200 -14.58 -0.85 -6.14
N ASP A 201 -14.42 -2.13 -5.86
CA ASP A 201 -15.35 -3.15 -6.32
C ASP A 201 -16.54 -3.23 -5.36
N THR A 202 -17.72 -2.83 -5.85
CA THR A 202 -18.93 -2.81 -5.03
C THR A 202 -19.41 -4.21 -4.63
N MET A 203 -18.97 -5.26 -5.34
CA MET A 203 -19.31 -6.64 -4.99
C MET A 203 -18.59 -7.14 -3.75
N LEU A 204 -17.46 -6.55 -3.40
CA LEU A 204 -16.77 -6.84 -2.13
C LEU A 204 -17.59 -6.40 -0.91
N LEU A 205 -18.54 -5.49 -1.09
CA LEU A 205 -19.42 -5.00 -0.01
C LEU A 205 -20.62 -5.90 0.26
N CYS A 206 -20.97 -6.79 -0.69
CA CYS A 206 -22.20 -7.59 -0.61
C CYS A 206 -22.21 -8.62 0.53
N THR A 207 -21.05 -8.94 1.08
CA THR A 207 -20.89 -9.91 2.18
C THR A 207 -20.73 -9.27 3.55
N LEU A 208 -20.78 -7.94 3.62
CA LEU A 208 -20.69 -7.22 4.89
C LEU A 208 -21.93 -7.47 5.75
N SER A 209 -21.71 -7.56 7.07
CA SER A 209 -22.79 -7.48 8.02
C SER A 209 -23.49 -6.11 7.92
N GLU A 210 -24.77 -6.03 8.29
CA GLU A 210 -25.49 -4.75 8.28
C GLU A 210 -24.79 -3.67 9.13
N ARG A 211 -24.21 -4.07 10.25
CA ARG A 211 -23.39 -3.20 11.11
C ARG A 211 -22.19 -2.61 10.36
N ASP A 212 -21.42 -3.46 9.70
CA ASP A 212 -20.19 -3.06 9.01
C ASP A 212 -20.52 -2.28 7.74
N TRP A 213 -21.63 -2.63 7.08
CA TRP A 213 -22.12 -1.86 5.95
C TRP A 213 -22.51 -0.43 6.35
N ARG A 214 -23.23 -0.28 7.49
CA ARG A 214 -23.61 1.03 8.01
C ARG A 214 -22.45 1.85 8.58
N ALA A 215 -21.36 1.20 8.98
CA ALA A 215 -20.20 1.90 9.54
C ALA A 215 -19.62 2.95 8.57
N GLY A 216 -19.71 2.74 7.26
CA GLY A 216 -19.28 3.71 6.26
C GLY A 216 -20.09 5.01 6.25
N LEU A 217 -21.31 5.03 6.77
CA LEU A 217 -22.11 6.25 6.87
C LEU A 217 -21.47 7.30 7.78
N SER A 218 -20.64 6.86 8.75
CA SER A 218 -19.92 7.77 9.64
C SER A 218 -18.97 8.69 8.86
N GLU A 219 -18.38 8.23 7.78
CA GLU A 219 -17.50 9.05 6.94
C GLU A 219 -18.30 10.07 6.12
N ALA A 220 -19.49 9.72 5.65
CA ALA A 220 -20.37 10.66 4.93
C ALA A 220 -20.87 11.81 5.83
N VAL A 221 -20.96 11.58 7.15
CA VAL A 221 -21.35 12.60 8.13
C VAL A 221 -20.16 13.46 8.58
N LYS A 222 -18.95 12.93 8.48
CA LYS A 222 -17.72 13.59 8.91
C LYS A 222 -17.26 14.71 7.95
N VAL A 223 -17.72 14.68 6.70
CA VAL A 223 -17.47 15.67 5.65
C VAL A 223 -18.58 16.73 5.68
#